data_b815705a46f4d7c0ee721112cf429ed7
#
_entry.id   b815705a46f4d7c0ee721112cf429ed7
#
_cell.length_a   1.000
_cell.length_b   1.000
_cell.length_c   1.000
_cell.angle_alpha   90.00
_cell.angle_beta   90.00
_cell.angle_gamma   90.00
#
_symmetry.space_group_name_H-M   'P 1'
#
loop_
_entity.id
_entity.type
_entity.pdbx_description
1 polymer ?
#
loop_
_entity_poly.entity_id
_entity_poly.type
_entity_poly.pdbx_seq_one_letter_code
_entity_poly.pdbx_strand_id
1 'polypeptide(L)'
;TANIENELNNKELREDIKKFQKEFASLLEKTKISRLVVFIDELDRCRPDTILETLEAIKLFLFEGKVAFVIGADERHISYAVKSKFKDIEGIQIDIGKEYLEKLIQYPIRIPQLNAEEVEIYIACLLLQSELPEDDFQKALSWIVEKKKEDFERFKIESVITLFSDKEDGYSNIVESLSIANQLAFVLSNGLHGNPRPVSYTHL
;
A
#
# COMPACT_ATOMS: atom_id res chain seq x y z
N THR A 1 31.31 -27.63 -25.36
CA THR A 1 31.12 -26.29 -26.01
C THR A 1 30.02 -25.49 -25.28
N ALA A 2 28.85 -26.03 -25.05
CA ALA A 2 27.72 -25.31 -24.40
C ALA A 2 28.02 -24.77 -22.97
N ASN A 3 28.81 -25.49 -22.16
CA ASN A 3 29.19 -25.02 -20.82
C ASN A 3 30.13 -23.82 -20.85
N ILE A 4 31.04 -23.76 -21.83
CA ILE A 4 31.99 -22.65 -21.98
C ILE A 4 31.26 -21.41 -22.48
N GLU A 5 30.34 -21.54 -23.41
CA GLU A 5 29.51 -20.43 -23.89
C GLU A 5 28.63 -19.86 -22.76
N ASN A 6 28.04 -20.70 -21.91
CA ASN A 6 27.27 -20.26 -20.76
C ASN A 6 28.14 -19.56 -19.70
N GLU A 7 29.37 -20.01 -19.47
CA GLU A 7 30.29 -19.34 -18.54
C GLU A 7 30.77 -17.99 -19.06
N LEU A 8 31.07 -17.88 -20.37
CA LEU A 8 31.43 -16.64 -21.03
C LEU A 8 30.28 -15.64 -20.97
N ASN A 9 29.08 -16.06 -21.34
CA ASN A 9 27.88 -15.21 -21.30
C ASN A 9 27.57 -14.70 -19.88
N ASN A 10 27.73 -15.54 -18.86
CA ASN A 10 27.57 -15.17 -17.47
C ASN A 10 28.67 -14.18 -16.98
N LYS A 11 29.86 -14.27 -17.53
CA LYS A 11 30.99 -13.35 -17.20
C LYS A 11 30.75 -11.97 -17.81
N GLU A 12 30.36 -11.91 -19.07
CA GLU A 12 30.00 -10.67 -19.77
C GLU A 12 28.85 -9.96 -19.09
N LEU A 13 27.77 -10.69 -18.74
CA LEU A 13 26.62 -10.14 -18.02
C LEU A 13 27.00 -9.53 -16.65
N ARG A 14 27.89 -10.18 -15.92
CA ARG A 14 28.40 -9.66 -14.64
C ARG A 14 29.25 -8.40 -14.80
N GLU A 15 30.01 -8.31 -15.86
CA GLU A 15 30.84 -7.13 -16.19
C GLU A 15 29.93 -5.95 -16.58
N ASP A 16 28.92 -6.19 -17.39
CA ASP A 16 27.92 -5.19 -17.79
C ASP A 16 27.13 -4.65 -16.58
N ILE A 17 26.69 -5.52 -15.67
CA ILE A 17 26.04 -5.12 -14.43
C ILE A 17 26.94 -4.22 -13.59
N LYS A 18 28.21 -4.59 -13.41
CA LYS A 18 29.16 -3.77 -12.64
C LYS A 18 29.45 -2.43 -13.30
N LYS A 19 29.53 -2.40 -14.63
CA LYS A 19 29.72 -1.18 -15.40
C LYS A 19 28.50 -0.26 -15.22
N PHE A 20 27.30 -0.80 -15.37
CA PHE A 20 26.06 -0.07 -15.17
C PHE A 20 25.97 0.53 -13.75
N GLN A 21 26.27 -0.25 -12.71
CA GLN A 21 26.28 0.23 -11.33
C GLN A 21 27.24 1.41 -11.12
N LYS A 22 28.46 1.33 -11.68
CA LYS A 22 29.44 2.42 -11.59
C LYS A 22 28.98 3.69 -12.33
N GLU A 23 28.42 3.52 -13.53
CA GLU A 23 27.91 4.64 -14.33
C GLU A 23 26.72 5.33 -13.62
N PHE A 24 25.82 4.53 -13.03
CA PHE A 24 24.70 5.03 -12.26
C PHE A 24 25.14 5.78 -11.00
N ALA A 25 26.07 5.24 -10.22
CA ALA A 25 26.63 5.91 -9.05
C ALA A 25 27.29 7.24 -9.44
N SER A 26 28.08 7.26 -10.53
CA SER A 26 28.69 8.48 -11.05
C SER A 26 27.65 9.51 -11.49
N LEU A 27 26.55 9.08 -12.09
CA LEU A 27 25.43 9.95 -12.46
C LEU A 27 24.79 10.60 -11.24
N LEU A 28 24.50 9.82 -10.19
CA LEU A 28 23.95 10.35 -8.95
C LEU A 28 24.88 11.35 -8.27
N GLU A 29 26.18 11.13 -8.30
CA GLU A 29 27.16 12.09 -7.79
C GLU A 29 27.17 13.41 -8.57
N LYS A 30 27.14 13.34 -9.90
CA LYS A 30 27.13 14.53 -10.79
C LYS A 30 25.85 15.35 -10.66
N THR A 31 24.71 14.72 -10.39
CA THR A 31 23.42 15.41 -10.27
C THR A 31 23.24 16.11 -8.93
N LYS A 32 24.15 15.97 -7.98
CA LYS A 32 24.05 16.51 -6.61
C LYS A 32 22.79 16.05 -5.84
N ILE A 33 22.18 14.96 -6.28
CA ILE A 33 21.02 14.36 -5.60
C ILE A 33 21.53 13.66 -4.34
N SER A 34 20.98 14.02 -3.20
CA SER A 34 21.37 13.40 -1.92
C SER A 34 20.80 11.99 -1.78
N ARG A 35 19.60 11.75 -2.30
CA ARG A 35 18.92 10.44 -2.29
C ARG A 35 17.90 10.37 -3.41
N LEU A 36 17.85 9.24 -4.11
CA LEU A 36 16.80 8.87 -5.06
C LEU A 36 15.81 7.93 -4.35
N VAL A 37 14.54 8.29 -4.34
CA VAL A 37 13.47 7.40 -3.84
C VAL A 37 12.59 7.02 -5.02
N VAL A 38 12.44 5.72 -5.24
CA VAL A 38 11.63 5.16 -6.32
C VAL A 38 10.40 4.50 -5.71
N PHE A 39 9.21 4.95 -6.09
CA PHE A 39 7.94 4.34 -5.71
C PHE A 39 7.49 3.39 -6.81
N ILE A 40 7.20 2.15 -6.44
CA ILE A 40 6.66 1.11 -7.33
C ILE A 40 5.34 0.68 -6.74
N ASP A 41 4.26 1.01 -7.41
CA ASP A 41 2.90 0.63 -7.00
C ASP A 41 2.32 -0.43 -7.94
N GLU A 42 1.31 -1.15 -7.46
CA GLU A 42 0.55 -2.15 -8.23
C GLU A 42 1.40 -3.30 -8.81
N LEU A 43 2.55 -3.59 -8.21
CA LEU A 43 3.42 -4.67 -8.67
C LEU A 43 2.71 -6.04 -8.64
N ASP A 44 1.80 -6.24 -7.68
CA ASP A 44 0.99 -7.44 -7.51
C ASP A 44 -0.05 -7.67 -8.65
N ARG A 45 -0.32 -6.65 -9.47
CA ARG A 45 -1.18 -6.76 -10.66
C ARG A 45 -0.44 -7.21 -11.92
N CYS A 46 0.87 -7.27 -11.85
CA CYS A 46 1.70 -7.71 -12.96
C CYS A 46 1.69 -9.24 -13.10
N ARG A 47 2.12 -9.72 -14.27
CA ARG A 47 2.36 -11.14 -14.47
C ARG A 47 3.50 -11.64 -13.58
N PRO A 48 3.48 -12.91 -13.12
CA PRO A 48 4.51 -13.47 -12.25
C PRO A 48 5.94 -13.24 -12.75
N ASP A 49 6.17 -13.42 -14.06
CA ASP A 49 7.50 -13.19 -14.65
C ASP A 49 7.94 -11.74 -14.51
N THR A 50 7.04 -10.78 -14.80
CA THR A 50 7.31 -9.34 -14.68
C THR A 50 7.58 -8.94 -13.24
N ILE A 51 6.85 -9.51 -12.26
CA ILE A 51 7.11 -9.30 -10.84
C ILE A 51 8.55 -9.69 -10.51
N LEU A 52 8.97 -10.88 -10.93
CA LEU A 52 10.31 -11.37 -10.64
C LEU A 52 11.40 -10.56 -11.32
N GLU A 53 11.24 -10.23 -12.60
CA GLU A 53 12.18 -9.38 -13.34
C GLU A 53 12.34 -8.02 -12.67
N THR A 54 11.24 -7.41 -12.20
CA THR A 54 11.26 -6.14 -11.47
C THR A 54 12.01 -6.27 -10.14
N LEU A 55 11.73 -7.33 -9.37
CA LEU A 55 12.43 -7.56 -8.10
C LEU A 55 13.93 -7.84 -8.31
N GLU A 56 14.28 -8.57 -9.35
CA GLU A 56 15.69 -8.81 -9.70
C GLU A 56 16.39 -7.52 -10.16
N ALA A 57 15.68 -6.66 -10.93
CA ALA A 57 16.21 -5.35 -11.30
C ALA A 57 16.45 -4.46 -10.07
N ILE A 58 15.52 -4.41 -9.13
CA ILE A 58 15.68 -3.66 -7.87
C ILE A 58 16.95 -4.08 -7.13
N LYS A 59 17.25 -5.38 -7.07
CA LYS A 59 18.48 -5.88 -6.43
C LYS A 59 19.76 -5.24 -6.97
N LEU A 60 19.80 -4.89 -8.26
CA LEU A 60 20.97 -4.28 -8.87
C LEU A 60 21.29 -2.89 -8.29
N PHE A 61 20.26 -2.22 -7.75
CA PHE A 61 20.38 -0.87 -7.18
C PHE A 61 20.51 -0.85 -5.65
N LEU A 62 20.20 -1.95 -4.96
CA LEU A 62 20.20 -1.98 -3.49
C LEU A 62 21.58 -1.77 -2.85
N PHE A 63 22.65 -1.94 -3.64
CA PHE A 63 24.02 -1.71 -3.17
C PHE A 63 24.44 -0.24 -3.21
N GLU A 64 23.64 0.60 -3.88
CA GLU A 64 23.89 2.04 -3.95
C GLU A 64 23.21 2.73 -2.77
N GLY A 65 24.00 3.16 -1.78
CA GLY A 65 23.50 3.75 -0.52
C GLY A 65 22.66 5.03 -0.66
N LYS A 66 22.53 5.56 -1.89
CA LYS A 66 21.71 6.75 -2.20
C LYS A 66 20.35 6.43 -2.81
N VAL A 67 20.02 5.16 -3.01
CA VAL A 67 18.76 4.73 -3.62
C VAL A 67 17.89 4.02 -2.59
N ALA A 68 16.62 4.35 -2.56
CA ALA A 68 15.60 3.67 -1.77
C ALA A 68 14.40 3.33 -2.66
N PHE A 69 13.83 2.14 -2.46
CA PHE A 69 12.62 1.71 -3.14
C PHE A 69 11.48 1.59 -2.11
N VAL A 70 10.31 2.11 -2.47
CA VAL A 70 9.07 1.93 -1.73
C VAL A 70 8.13 1.14 -2.64
N ILE A 71 7.80 -0.08 -2.23
CA ILE A 71 7.00 -1.01 -3.03
C ILE A 71 5.63 -1.15 -2.38
N GLY A 72 4.57 -0.73 -3.09
CA GLY A 72 3.18 -0.96 -2.73
C GLY A 72 2.66 -2.21 -3.42
N ALA A 73 2.42 -3.29 -2.67
CA ALA A 73 1.96 -4.55 -3.26
C ALA A 73 1.37 -5.51 -2.21
N ASP A 74 0.54 -6.44 -2.66
CA ASP A 74 0.09 -7.55 -1.84
C ASP A 74 1.16 -8.65 -1.76
N GLU A 75 1.73 -8.84 -0.56
CA GLU A 75 2.77 -9.84 -0.27
C GLU A 75 2.39 -11.24 -0.76
N ARG A 76 1.10 -11.61 -0.71
CA ARG A 76 0.62 -12.94 -1.10
C ARG A 76 0.81 -13.18 -2.61
N HIS A 77 0.49 -12.19 -3.44
CA HIS A 77 0.64 -12.29 -4.89
C HIS A 77 2.11 -12.34 -5.30
N ILE A 78 2.96 -11.54 -4.66
CA ILE A 78 4.40 -11.56 -4.92
C ILE A 78 5.01 -12.89 -4.48
N SER A 79 4.65 -13.39 -3.30
CA SER A 79 5.09 -14.71 -2.82
C SER A 79 4.66 -15.83 -3.78
N TYR A 80 3.43 -15.77 -4.32
CA TYR A 80 2.96 -16.70 -5.33
C TYR A 80 3.79 -16.64 -6.62
N ALA A 81 4.11 -15.44 -7.10
CA ALA A 81 4.93 -15.27 -8.29
C ALA A 81 6.32 -15.90 -8.11
N VAL A 82 6.95 -15.70 -6.96
CA VAL A 82 8.23 -16.32 -6.61
C VAL A 82 8.11 -17.85 -6.57
N LYS A 83 7.11 -18.39 -5.88
CA LYS A 83 6.86 -19.83 -5.79
C LYS A 83 6.64 -20.46 -7.17
N SER A 84 5.97 -19.77 -8.09
CA SER A 84 5.68 -20.27 -9.42
C SER A 84 6.95 -20.51 -10.24
N LYS A 85 8.00 -19.74 -10.04
CA LYS A 85 9.32 -19.91 -10.70
C LYS A 85 10.11 -21.08 -10.14
N PHE A 86 9.94 -21.38 -8.86
CA PHE A 86 10.73 -22.38 -8.15
C PHE A 86 9.96 -23.67 -7.89
N LYS A 87 8.90 -23.97 -8.70
CA LYS A 87 8.05 -25.15 -8.55
C LYS A 87 8.79 -26.49 -8.61
N ASP A 88 9.91 -26.54 -9.30
CA ASP A 88 10.69 -27.78 -9.52
C ASP A 88 11.60 -28.13 -8.34
N ILE A 89 11.62 -27.32 -7.28
CA ILE A 89 12.36 -27.62 -6.06
C ILE A 89 11.45 -28.38 -5.11
N GLU A 90 11.17 -29.64 -5.44
CA GLU A 90 10.40 -30.52 -4.57
C GLU A 90 11.20 -30.90 -3.31
N GLY A 91 10.52 -30.92 -2.16
CA GLY A 91 11.01 -31.53 -0.93
C GLY A 91 11.41 -30.59 0.21
N ILE A 92 11.30 -29.27 0.05
CA ILE A 92 11.63 -28.34 1.13
C ILE A 92 10.33 -27.80 1.76
N GLN A 93 10.12 -28.04 3.06
CA GLN A 93 9.01 -27.46 3.86
C GLN A 93 9.13 -25.93 4.05
N ILE A 94 9.97 -25.29 3.27
CA ILE A 94 10.31 -23.87 3.38
C ILE A 94 9.42 -23.05 2.45
N ASP A 95 8.82 -21.97 2.93
CA ASP A 95 8.12 -21.02 2.10
C ASP A 95 9.12 -20.15 1.32
N ILE A 96 9.56 -20.67 0.15
CA ILE A 96 10.55 -20.03 -0.73
C ILE A 96 10.13 -18.59 -1.07
N GLY A 97 8.83 -18.35 -1.27
CA GLY A 97 8.32 -17.02 -1.58
C GLY A 97 8.56 -16.03 -0.44
N LYS A 98 8.27 -16.45 0.78
CA LYS A 98 8.48 -15.64 1.98
C LYS A 98 9.97 -15.39 2.24
N GLU A 99 10.79 -16.44 2.19
CA GLU A 99 12.23 -16.29 2.37
C GLU A 99 12.89 -15.37 1.33
N TYR A 100 12.42 -15.44 0.09
CA TYR A 100 12.90 -14.55 -0.96
C TYR A 100 12.60 -13.09 -0.64
N LEU A 101 11.36 -12.79 -0.21
CA LEU A 101 10.94 -11.46 0.18
C LEU A 101 11.70 -10.95 1.42
N GLU A 102 11.87 -11.78 2.44
CA GLU A 102 12.63 -11.43 3.66
C GLU A 102 14.08 -11.05 3.35
N LYS A 103 14.69 -11.66 2.33
CA LYS A 103 16.05 -11.31 1.88
C LYS A 103 16.11 -10.03 1.06
N LEU A 104 15.02 -9.67 0.38
CA LEU A 104 14.97 -8.52 -0.50
C LEU A 104 14.45 -7.27 0.21
N ILE A 105 13.39 -7.40 1.00
CA ILE A 105 12.71 -6.30 1.67
C ILE A 105 13.33 -6.08 3.05
N GLN A 106 14.03 -4.96 3.21
CA GLN A 106 14.72 -4.62 4.47
C GLN A 106 13.74 -4.17 5.56
N TYR A 107 12.68 -3.46 5.18
CA TYR A 107 11.69 -2.88 6.09
C TYR A 107 10.26 -3.20 5.60
N PRO A 108 9.70 -4.36 5.95
CA PRO A 108 8.32 -4.67 5.63
C PRO A 108 7.37 -3.87 6.52
N ILE A 109 6.55 -3.01 5.91
CA ILE A 109 5.52 -2.24 6.59
C ILE A 109 4.18 -2.84 6.19
N ARG A 110 3.45 -3.40 7.14
CA ARG A 110 2.10 -3.89 6.92
C ARG A 110 1.10 -2.83 7.30
N ILE A 111 0.25 -2.44 6.36
CA ILE A 111 -0.88 -1.55 6.64
C ILE A 111 -1.90 -2.37 7.43
N PRO A 112 -2.25 -1.94 8.66
CA PRO A 112 -3.23 -2.65 9.46
C PRO A 112 -4.61 -2.62 8.77
N GLN A 113 -5.38 -3.67 8.99
CA GLN A 113 -6.78 -3.69 8.58
C GLN A 113 -7.59 -2.75 9.46
N LEU A 114 -8.59 -2.11 8.89
CA LEU A 114 -9.51 -1.27 9.65
C LEU A 114 -10.39 -2.15 10.55
N ASN A 115 -10.56 -1.74 11.80
CA ASN A 115 -11.55 -2.33 12.70
C ASN A 115 -12.98 -1.80 12.38
N ALA A 116 -14.00 -2.31 13.05
CA ALA A 116 -15.39 -1.94 12.76
C ALA A 116 -15.65 -0.42 12.95
N GLU A 117 -15.10 0.19 13.99
CA GLU A 117 -15.23 1.62 14.25
C GLU A 117 -14.52 2.47 13.18
N GLU A 118 -13.35 2.03 12.73
CA GLU A 118 -12.64 2.71 11.66
C GLU A 118 -13.34 2.60 10.31
N VAL A 119 -13.98 1.45 10.03
CA VAL A 119 -14.86 1.28 8.87
C VAL A 119 -16.06 2.20 8.96
N GLU A 120 -16.69 2.33 10.15
CA GLU A 120 -17.80 3.25 10.39
C GLU A 120 -17.41 4.70 10.11
N ILE A 121 -16.31 5.15 10.69
CA ILE A 121 -15.77 6.51 10.45
C ILE A 121 -15.51 6.74 8.95
N TYR A 122 -14.92 5.75 8.28
CA TYR A 122 -14.64 5.86 6.85
C TYR A 122 -15.91 6.01 6.02
N ILE A 123 -16.92 5.18 6.26
CA ILE A 123 -18.22 5.25 5.57
C ILE A 123 -18.91 6.58 5.89
N ALA A 124 -18.92 6.98 7.16
CA ALA A 124 -19.49 8.27 7.57
C ALA A 124 -18.83 9.44 6.85
N CYS A 125 -17.49 9.45 6.73
CA CYS A 125 -16.79 10.50 6.00
C CYS A 125 -17.17 10.52 4.50
N LEU A 126 -17.35 9.37 3.85
CA LEU A 126 -17.79 9.31 2.45
C LEU A 126 -19.21 9.86 2.27
N LEU A 127 -20.14 9.50 3.17
CA LEU A 127 -21.51 10.00 3.14
C LEU A 127 -21.57 11.51 3.45
N LEU A 128 -20.83 11.96 4.46
CA LEU A 128 -20.73 13.39 4.77
C LEU A 128 -20.14 14.22 3.62
N GLN A 129 -19.19 13.65 2.87
CA GLN A 129 -18.62 14.31 1.70
C GLN A 129 -19.66 14.53 0.60
N SER A 130 -20.61 13.61 0.44
CA SER A 130 -21.68 13.74 -0.56
C SER A 130 -22.80 14.69 -0.13
N GLU A 131 -23.05 14.85 1.19
CA GLU A 131 -24.15 15.61 1.74
C GLU A 131 -23.77 17.06 2.11
N LEU A 132 -22.49 17.30 2.45
CA LEU A 132 -22.06 18.59 2.96
C LEU A 132 -21.37 19.42 1.85
N PRO A 133 -21.56 20.76 1.88
CA PRO A 133 -20.67 21.67 1.13
C PRO A 133 -19.21 21.45 1.55
N GLU A 134 -18.29 21.66 0.60
CA GLU A 134 -16.85 21.39 0.80
C GLU A 134 -16.29 22.02 2.08
N ASP A 135 -16.62 23.28 2.36
CA ASP A 135 -16.13 23.99 3.55
C ASP A 135 -16.61 23.34 4.87
N ASP A 136 -17.85 22.87 4.91
CA ASP A 136 -18.40 22.22 6.08
C ASP A 136 -17.88 20.78 6.21
N PHE A 137 -17.66 20.09 5.10
CA PHE A 137 -17.00 18.80 5.11
C PHE A 137 -15.56 18.89 5.64
N GLN A 138 -14.78 19.88 5.21
CA GLN A 138 -13.41 20.08 5.69
C GLN A 138 -13.37 20.42 7.18
N LYS A 139 -14.35 21.17 7.69
CA LYS A 139 -14.50 21.41 9.14
C LYS A 139 -14.81 20.12 9.89
N ALA A 140 -15.76 19.32 9.39
CA ALA A 140 -16.10 18.03 9.97
C ALA A 140 -14.90 17.09 10.00
N LEU A 141 -14.17 16.98 8.89
CA LEU A 141 -13.00 16.12 8.78
C LEU A 141 -11.90 16.53 9.77
N SER A 142 -11.59 17.82 9.84
CA SER A 142 -10.60 18.36 10.78
C SER A 142 -10.98 18.06 12.23
N TRP A 143 -12.25 18.26 12.58
CA TRP A 143 -12.77 17.97 13.90
C TRP A 143 -12.71 16.47 14.25
N ILE A 144 -13.09 15.59 13.31
CA ILE A 144 -12.99 14.14 13.49
C ILE A 144 -11.55 13.72 13.78
N VAL A 145 -10.59 14.23 13.00
CA VAL A 145 -9.17 13.93 13.16
C VAL A 145 -8.65 14.40 14.53
N GLU A 146 -9.06 15.59 14.96
CA GLU A 146 -8.65 16.16 16.24
C GLU A 146 -9.23 15.37 17.41
N LYS A 147 -10.55 15.12 17.39
CA LYS A 147 -11.24 14.36 18.46
C LYS A 147 -10.76 12.91 18.57
N LYS A 148 -10.49 12.27 17.45
CA LYS A 148 -9.91 10.92 17.45
C LYS A 148 -8.49 10.90 18.05
N LYS A 149 -7.72 11.97 17.91
CA LYS A 149 -6.40 12.10 18.55
C LYS A 149 -6.50 12.34 20.05
N GLU A 150 -7.51 13.09 20.51
CA GLU A 150 -7.70 13.40 21.93
C GLU A 150 -8.15 12.17 22.74
N ASP A 151 -9.09 11.41 22.24
CA ASP A 151 -9.62 10.22 22.93
C ASP A 151 -10.09 9.16 21.92
N PHE A 152 -9.13 8.31 21.52
CA PHE A 152 -9.36 7.26 20.52
C PHE A 152 -10.39 6.22 20.99
N GLU A 153 -10.42 5.89 22.31
CA GLU A 153 -11.28 4.83 22.82
C GLU A 153 -12.74 5.26 23.02
N ARG A 154 -12.98 6.56 23.22
CA ARG A 154 -14.34 7.08 23.48
C ARG A 154 -14.91 7.88 22.33
N PHE A 155 -14.13 8.07 21.27
CA PHE A 155 -14.60 8.79 20.10
C PHE A 155 -15.75 8.03 19.43
N LYS A 156 -16.86 8.74 19.19
CA LYS A 156 -18.00 8.26 18.41
C LYS A 156 -18.27 9.23 17.28
N ILE A 157 -18.38 8.70 16.06
CA ILE A 157 -18.56 9.51 14.85
C ILE A 157 -19.86 10.32 14.88
N GLU A 158 -20.90 9.82 15.56
CA GLU A 158 -22.19 10.53 15.68
C GLU A 158 -22.04 11.88 16.38
N SER A 159 -21.00 12.06 17.21
CA SER A 159 -20.76 13.33 17.89
C SER A 159 -20.40 14.48 16.94
N VAL A 160 -20.05 14.18 15.65
CA VAL A 160 -19.84 15.21 14.63
C VAL A 160 -21.06 16.09 14.39
N ILE A 161 -22.27 15.58 14.70
CA ILE A 161 -23.53 16.32 14.56
C ILE A 161 -23.53 17.60 15.40
N THR A 162 -22.77 17.64 16.50
CA THR A 162 -22.69 18.82 17.36
C THR A 162 -22.11 20.05 16.66
N LEU A 163 -21.35 19.84 15.57
CA LEU A 163 -20.81 20.94 14.75
C LEU A 163 -21.90 21.66 13.96
N PHE A 164 -23.03 21.03 13.76
CA PHE A 164 -24.09 21.50 12.88
C PHE A 164 -25.41 21.76 13.63
N SER A 165 -25.38 21.76 14.97
CA SER A 165 -26.57 21.94 15.81
C SER A 165 -27.27 23.30 15.63
N ASP A 166 -26.53 24.31 15.19
CA ASP A 166 -27.05 25.67 14.99
C ASP A 166 -27.65 25.93 13.61
N LYS A 167 -27.61 24.93 12.72
CA LYS A 167 -28.09 25.03 11.32
C LYS A 167 -29.46 24.37 11.20
N GLU A 168 -30.53 25.18 11.25
CA GLU A 168 -31.92 24.68 11.31
C GLU A 168 -32.42 23.95 10.03
N ASP A 169 -31.88 24.22 8.85
CA ASP A 169 -32.35 23.64 7.58
C ASP A 169 -31.20 23.14 6.70
N GLY A 170 -31.23 21.85 6.34
CA GLY A 170 -30.36 21.26 5.33
C GLY A 170 -29.44 20.15 5.82
N TYR A 171 -29.33 19.90 7.12
CA TYR A 171 -28.46 18.84 7.67
C TYR A 171 -29.23 17.67 8.28
N SER A 172 -30.55 17.57 8.07
CA SER A 172 -31.35 16.42 8.49
C SER A 172 -30.81 15.09 7.95
N ASN A 173 -30.21 15.12 6.77
CA ASN A 173 -29.62 13.96 6.12
C ASN A 173 -28.33 13.46 6.81
N ILE A 174 -27.68 14.31 7.60
CA ILE A 174 -26.45 13.92 8.33
C ILE A 174 -26.77 12.80 9.33
N VAL A 175 -27.87 12.94 10.08
CA VAL A 175 -28.28 11.91 11.07
C VAL A 175 -28.56 10.59 10.39
N GLU A 176 -29.24 10.64 9.25
CA GLU A 176 -29.55 9.45 8.45
C GLU A 176 -28.27 8.83 7.92
N SER A 177 -27.36 9.63 7.36
CA SER A 177 -26.05 9.19 6.84
C SER A 177 -25.21 8.52 7.93
N LEU A 178 -25.16 9.08 9.13
CA LEU A 178 -24.43 8.49 10.27
C LEU A 178 -25.08 7.16 10.72
N SER A 179 -26.41 7.09 10.72
CA SER A 179 -27.13 5.85 11.03
C SER A 179 -26.84 4.76 9.99
N ILE A 180 -26.84 5.12 8.71
CA ILE A 180 -26.47 4.22 7.61
C ILE A 180 -25.02 3.76 7.76
N ALA A 181 -24.09 4.66 8.08
CA ALA A 181 -22.69 4.31 8.30
C ALA A 181 -22.53 3.26 9.40
N ASN A 182 -23.22 3.43 10.53
CA ASN A 182 -23.19 2.49 11.65
C ASN A 182 -23.73 1.09 11.24
N GLN A 183 -24.87 1.03 10.55
CA GLN A 183 -25.46 -0.23 10.09
C GLN A 183 -24.56 -0.94 9.06
N LEU A 184 -24.00 -0.21 8.12
CA LEU A 184 -23.11 -0.76 7.08
C LEU A 184 -21.76 -1.19 7.66
N ALA A 185 -21.23 -0.49 8.65
CA ALA A 185 -19.94 -0.80 9.25
C ALA A 185 -19.88 -2.23 9.80
N PHE A 186 -20.94 -2.67 10.48
CA PHE A 186 -21.03 -4.03 11.01
C PHE A 186 -20.99 -5.10 9.91
N VAL A 187 -21.73 -4.88 8.81
CA VAL A 187 -21.81 -5.82 7.70
C VAL A 187 -20.50 -5.83 6.91
N LEU A 188 -19.95 -4.67 6.64
CA LEU A 188 -18.76 -4.51 5.79
C LEU A 188 -17.47 -4.88 6.53
N SER A 189 -17.35 -4.61 7.82
CA SER A 189 -16.18 -5.03 8.60
C SER A 189 -16.02 -6.56 8.61
N ASN A 190 -17.14 -7.28 8.71
CA ASN A 190 -17.15 -8.75 8.68
C ASN A 190 -16.97 -9.30 7.25
N GLY A 191 -17.60 -8.67 6.24
CA GLY A 191 -17.58 -9.16 4.85
C GLY A 191 -16.32 -8.79 4.08
N LEU A 192 -15.72 -7.65 4.37
CA LEU A 192 -14.56 -7.12 3.63
C LEU A 192 -13.22 -7.33 4.35
N HIS A 193 -13.23 -8.02 5.48
CA HIS A 193 -12.03 -8.25 6.29
C HIS A 193 -11.22 -6.96 6.55
N GLY A 194 -11.90 -5.84 6.81
CA GLY A 194 -11.29 -4.54 7.06
C GLY A 194 -10.65 -3.86 5.85
N ASN A 195 -10.94 -4.31 4.62
CA ASN A 195 -10.47 -3.64 3.40
C ASN A 195 -11.46 -2.55 2.98
N PRO A 196 -11.08 -1.25 3.02
CA PRO A 196 -12.00 -0.16 2.68
C PRO A 196 -12.22 0.01 1.17
N ARG A 197 -11.36 -0.56 0.33
CA ARG A 197 -11.37 -0.35 -1.12
C ARG A 197 -12.70 -0.69 -1.81
N PRO A 198 -13.38 -1.83 -1.50
CA PRO A 198 -14.68 -2.12 -2.09
C PRO A 198 -15.76 -1.12 -1.73
N VAL A 199 -15.67 -0.46 -0.56
CA VAL A 199 -16.64 0.55 -0.11
C VAL A 199 -16.57 1.80 -0.98
N SER A 200 -15.37 2.23 -1.38
CA SER A 200 -15.18 3.43 -2.20
C SER A 200 -15.75 3.30 -3.62
N TYR A 201 -15.92 2.09 -4.14
CA TYR A 201 -16.49 1.85 -5.47
C TYR A 201 -18.02 1.78 -5.51
N THR A 202 -18.69 1.69 -4.36
CA THR A 202 -20.16 1.63 -4.30
C THR A 202 -20.82 3.00 -4.37
N HIS A 203 -20.05 4.07 -4.40
CA HIS A 203 -20.53 5.46 -4.45
C HIS A 203 -20.22 6.17 -5.79
N LEU A 204 -19.79 5.42 -6.79
CA LEU A 204 -19.67 5.86 -8.17
C LEU A 204 -20.80 5.28 -9.02
#